data_669fa2e7e503199183a91ae4ed4a67d3
#
_entry.id   669fa2e7e503199183a91ae4ed4a67d3
#
_cell.length_a   1.000
_cell.length_b   1.000
_cell.length_c   1.000
_cell.angle_alpha   90.00
_cell.angle_beta   90.00
_cell.angle_gamma   90.00
#
_symmetry.space_group_name_H-M   'P 1'
#
loop_
_entity.id
_entity.type
_entity.pdbx_description
1 polymer ?
#
loop_
_entity_poly.entity_id
_entity_poly.type
_entity_poly.pdbx_seq_one_letter_code
_entity_poly.pdbx_strand_id
1 'polypeptide(L)'
;MVALQIINKILSDKNIEIYTDNNLDKDYFVGYENEIEFIINHHAEYNQVPDVISFVENFPDFEILEVTESSEYLIKKIREEYLYYKSVGVIQEAATLLKTDANSAVEYLNNSIRTLELNINNNGIDIIQKADSRLNLYQERLNSKEKWYIGTGFSELDTILNGWTKGEEFVVLFARTGQGKSWILAKTLTNAWQTGNR
;
A
#
# COMPACT_ATOMS: atom_id res chain seq x y z
N MET A 1 12.91 10.08 15.95
CA MET A 1 14.29 10.60 15.71
C MET A 1 14.61 10.78 14.22
N VAL A 2 14.19 9.89 13.33
CA VAL A 2 14.46 10.00 11.87
C VAL A 2 13.70 11.18 11.23
N ALA A 3 12.46 11.45 11.65
CA ALA A 3 11.69 12.61 11.18
C ALA A 3 12.46 13.92 11.41
N LEU A 4 13.07 14.11 12.59
CA LEU A 4 13.91 15.25 12.92
C LEU A 4 15.10 15.38 11.96
N GLN A 5 15.75 14.25 11.63
CA GLN A 5 16.91 14.24 10.70
C GLN A 5 16.47 14.61 9.27
N ILE A 6 15.32 14.12 8.80
CA ILE A 6 14.83 14.46 7.46
C ILE A 6 14.47 15.95 7.37
N ILE A 7 13.81 16.50 8.37
CA ILE A 7 13.49 17.95 8.41
C ILE A 7 14.76 18.78 8.39
N ASN A 8 15.76 18.44 9.23
CA ASN A 8 17.03 19.14 9.23
C ASN A 8 17.75 19.04 7.87
N LYS A 9 17.68 17.88 7.22
CA LYS A 9 18.27 17.68 5.89
C LYS A 9 17.57 18.54 4.83
N ILE A 10 16.23 18.60 4.84
CA ILE A 10 15.44 19.46 3.94
C ILE A 10 15.84 20.95 4.13
N LEU A 11 15.95 21.40 5.37
CA LEU A 11 16.31 22.77 5.71
C LEU A 11 17.77 23.10 5.31
N SER A 12 18.71 22.16 5.53
CA SER A 12 20.12 22.31 5.18
C SER A 12 20.36 22.31 3.68
N ASP A 13 19.80 21.34 2.97
CA ASP A 13 19.99 21.13 1.54
C ASP A 13 19.12 22.10 0.71
N LYS A 14 18.19 22.83 1.33
CA LYS A 14 17.19 23.69 0.68
C LYS A 14 16.39 22.97 -0.40
N ASN A 15 16.20 21.66 -0.22
CA ASN A 15 15.57 20.79 -1.19
C ASN A 15 14.49 19.92 -0.55
N ILE A 16 13.27 20.01 -1.05
CA ILE A 16 12.10 19.24 -0.59
C ILE A 16 11.94 17.91 -1.34
N GLU A 17 12.77 17.61 -2.34
CA GLU A 17 12.64 16.39 -3.18
C GLU A 17 12.67 15.10 -2.34
N ILE A 18 13.40 15.10 -1.21
CA ILE A 18 13.39 13.95 -0.30
C ILE A 18 11.98 13.62 0.20
N TYR A 19 11.09 14.60 0.32
CA TYR A 19 9.71 14.43 0.69
C TYR A 19 8.83 14.08 -0.52
N THR A 20 8.92 14.88 -1.60
CA THR A 20 8.05 14.78 -2.78
C THR A 20 8.31 13.54 -3.62
N ASP A 21 9.56 13.24 -3.93
CA ASP A 21 9.94 12.13 -4.82
C ASP A 21 9.70 10.76 -4.18
N ASN A 22 9.66 10.72 -2.87
CA ASN A 22 9.41 9.50 -2.13
C ASN A 22 7.96 9.34 -1.68
N ASN A 23 7.07 10.23 -2.11
CA ASN A 23 5.65 10.21 -1.74
C ASN A 23 5.45 10.06 -0.22
N LEU A 24 6.26 10.78 0.57
CA LEU A 24 6.07 10.83 2.01
C LEU A 24 4.84 11.67 2.31
N ASP A 25 4.08 11.26 3.32
CA ASP A 25 2.96 12.04 3.88
C ASP A 25 3.39 12.58 5.25
N LYS A 26 2.70 13.59 5.76
CA LYS A 26 2.92 14.14 7.10
C LYS A 26 2.81 13.08 8.20
N ASP A 27 2.01 12.05 7.98
CA ASP A 27 1.83 10.92 8.90
C ASP A 27 3.13 10.13 9.18
N TYR A 28 4.13 10.23 8.30
CA TYR A 28 5.45 9.64 8.54
C TYR A 28 6.27 10.40 9.58
N PHE A 29 5.93 11.68 9.83
CA PHE A 29 6.70 12.58 10.70
C PHE A 29 6.07 12.65 12.10
N VAL A 30 5.87 11.49 12.72
CA VAL A 30 5.25 11.38 14.06
C VAL A 30 5.94 12.29 15.08
N GLY A 31 5.16 13.22 15.65
CA GLY A 31 5.65 14.22 16.59
C GLY A 31 6.32 15.45 15.97
N TYR A 32 6.32 15.54 14.63
CA TYR A 32 6.85 16.68 13.85
C TYR A 32 5.91 17.02 12.68
N GLU A 33 4.62 16.73 12.83
CA GLU A 33 3.62 16.91 11.78
C GLU A 33 3.43 18.40 11.42
N ASN A 34 3.52 19.28 12.41
CA ASN A 34 3.38 20.72 12.22
C ASN A 34 4.60 21.32 11.52
N GLU A 35 5.79 20.85 11.87
CA GLU A 35 7.06 21.30 11.31
C GLU A 35 7.17 20.97 9.82
N ILE A 36 6.83 19.74 9.45
CA ILE A 36 6.84 19.35 8.04
C ILE A 36 5.70 20.05 7.26
N GLU A 37 4.53 20.21 7.84
CA GLU A 37 3.42 20.93 7.23
C GLU A 37 3.76 22.40 6.96
N PHE A 38 4.46 23.05 7.87
CA PHE A 38 4.96 24.40 7.66
C PHE A 38 5.91 24.50 6.47
N ILE A 39 6.85 23.55 6.33
CA ILE A 39 7.80 23.51 5.20
C ILE A 39 7.04 23.31 3.89
N ILE A 40 6.06 22.40 3.86
CA ILE A 40 5.25 22.11 2.67
C ILE A 40 4.45 23.36 2.23
N ASN A 41 3.77 24.01 3.19
CA ASN A 41 2.97 25.18 2.92
C ASN A 41 3.83 26.36 2.45
N HIS A 42 4.97 26.57 3.09
CA HIS A 42 5.92 27.59 2.68
C HIS A 42 6.45 27.35 1.27
N HIS A 43 6.79 26.09 0.94
CA HIS A 43 7.22 25.73 -0.40
C HIS A 43 6.11 25.89 -1.44
N ALA A 44 4.87 25.57 -1.11
CA ALA A 44 3.72 25.76 -2.00
C ALA A 44 3.44 27.23 -2.31
N GLU A 45 3.66 28.13 -1.34
CA GLU A 45 3.41 29.56 -1.47
C GLU A 45 4.56 30.32 -2.17
N TYR A 46 5.79 30.00 -1.78
CA TYR A 46 6.99 30.76 -2.22
C TYR A 46 7.91 30.00 -3.18
N ASN A 47 7.59 28.73 -3.47
CA ASN A 47 8.40 27.81 -4.28
C ASN A 47 9.86 27.67 -3.76
N GLN A 48 10.04 27.80 -2.45
CA GLN A 48 11.33 27.70 -1.73
C GLN A 48 11.12 27.05 -0.37
N VAL A 49 12.14 26.31 0.09
CA VAL A 49 12.21 25.82 1.47
C VAL A 49 12.48 27.00 2.41
N PRO A 50 11.81 27.09 3.57
CA PRO A 50 12.02 28.18 4.51
C PRO A 50 13.47 28.25 4.96
N ASP A 51 13.93 29.44 5.32
CA ASP A 51 15.25 29.60 5.94
C ASP A 51 15.24 29.06 7.37
N VAL A 52 16.38 28.55 7.82
CA VAL A 52 16.53 27.98 9.18
C VAL A 52 16.09 29.00 10.25
N ILE A 53 16.44 30.29 10.05
CA ILE A 53 16.05 31.35 10.99
C ILE A 53 14.53 31.47 11.07
N SER A 54 13.87 31.61 9.92
CA SER A 54 12.40 31.73 9.84
C SER A 54 11.71 30.47 10.35
N PHE A 55 12.29 29.30 10.18
CA PHE A 55 11.79 28.06 10.70
C PHE A 55 11.85 27.99 12.22
N VAL A 56 13.01 28.32 12.82
CA VAL A 56 13.20 28.31 14.28
C VAL A 56 12.38 29.38 14.98
N GLU A 57 12.10 30.53 14.33
CA GLU A 57 11.16 31.53 14.86
C GLU A 57 9.76 30.96 15.05
N ASN A 58 9.31 30.05 14.19
CA ASN A 58 8.02 29.38 14.32
C ASN A 58 8.06 28.16 15.25
N PHE A 59 9.22 27.49 15.34
CA PHE A 59 9.42 26.29 16.15
C PHE A 59 10.65 26.41 17.04
N PRO A 60 10.58 27.22 18.12
CA PRO A 60 11.75 27.50 18.98
C PRO A 60 12.35 26.29 19.68
N ASP A 61 11.53 25.25 19.89
CA ASP A 61 11.93 24.00 20.56
C ASP A 61 12.49 22.96 19.60
N PHE A 62 12.56 23.28 18.28
CA PHE A 62 13.08 22.35 17.28
C PHE A 62 14.62 22.32 17.31
N GLU A 63 15.18 21.14 17.39
CA GLU A 63 16.62 20.93 17.45
C GLU A 63 17.26 20.94 16.06
N ILE A 64 18.16 21.88 15.82
CA ILE A 64 18.93 21.95 14.57
C ILE A 64 20.14 21.05 14.66
N LEU A 65 20.23 20.07 13.77
CA LEU A 65 21.29 19.06 13.71
C LEU A 65 21.94 19.06 12.33
N GLU A 66 23.25 18.81 12.31
CA GLU A 66 23.94 18.47 11.07
C GLU A 66 23.70 17.00 10.73
N VAL A 67 23.12 16.72 9.54
CA VAL A 67 22.75 15.38 9.11
C VAL A 67 23.67 14.95 7.97
N THR A 68 24.53 13.98 8.24
CA THR A 68 25.48 13.41 7.26
C THR A 68 24.95 12.14 6.58
N GLU A 69 23.85 11.58 7.08
CA GLU A 69 23.25 10.35 6.55
C GLU A 69 22.68 10.53 5.13
N SER A 70 22.72 9.47 4.34
CA SER A 70 22.13 9.48 3.00
C SER A 70 20.62 9.57 3.04
N SER A 71 20.04 10.24 2.04
CA SER A 71 18.57 10.34 1.89
C SER A 71 17.91 8.97 1.80
N GLU A 72 18.51 8.02 1.09
CA GLU A 72 18.00 6.65 0.95
C GLU A 72 17.89 5.92 2.29
N TYR A 73 18.93 6.06 3.14
CA TYR A 73 18.91 5.47 4.47
C TYR A 73 17.80 6.07 5.33
N LEU A 74 17.68 7.40 5.33
CA LEU A 74 16.66 8.11 6.12
C LEU A 74 15.23 7.75 5.67
N ILE A 75 15.00 7.67 4.35
CA ILE A 75 13.71 7.27 3.78
C ILE A 75 13.34 5.85 4.20
N LYS A 76 14.29 4.92 4.11
CA LYS A 76 14.07 3.54 4.57
C LYS A 76 13.70 3.53 6.05
N LYS A 77 14.42 4.27 6.87
CA LYS A 77 14.21 4.31 8.32
C LYS A 77 12.90 4.96 8.72
N ILE A 78 12.47 6.06 8.09
CA ILE A 78 11.19 6.69 8.44
C ILE A 78 10.01 5.77 8.07
N ARG A 79 10.12 5.02 6.98
CA ARG A 79 9.11 4.02 6.61
C ARG A 79 9.05 2.87 7.61
N GLU A 80 10.21 2.39 8.09
CA GLU A 80 10.26 1.38 9.14
C GLU A 80 9.62 1.89 10.45
N GLU A 81 9.94 3.13 10.88
CA GLU A 81 9.34 3.76 12.06
C GLU A 81 7.82 3.93 11.90
N TYR A 82 7.36 4.45 10.78
CA TYR A 82 5.93 4.59 10.48
C TYR A 82 5.19 3.26 10.56
N LEU A 83 5.73 2.24 9.88
CA LEU A 83 5.14 0.91 9.90
C LEU A 83 5.06 0.33 11.32
N TYR A 84 6.10 0.53 12.12
CA TYR A 84 6.12 0.11 13.52
C TYR A 84 5.01 0.79 14.31
N TYR A 85 4.89 2.13 14.26
CA TYR A 85 3.87 2.86 15.01
C TYR A 85 2.44 2.48 14.60
N LYS A 86 2.19 2.39 13.30
CA LYS A 86 0.87 1.97 12.80
C LYS A 86 0.56 0.53 13.20
N SER A 87 1.52 -0.38 13.13
CA SER A 87 1.33 -1.78 13.52
C SER A 87 1.06 -1.93 15.02
N VAL A 88 1.75 -1.19 15.87
CA VAL A 88 1.50 -1.19 17.32
C VAL A 88 0.07 -0.76 17.61
N GLY A 89 -0.43 0.32 16.98
CA GLY A 89 -1.80 0.78 17.12
C GLY A 89 -2.82 -0.28 16.72
N VAL A 90 -2.61 -0.93 15.57
CA VAL A 90 -3.47 -2.01 15.07
C VAL A 90 -3.51 -3.19 16.04
N ILE A 91 -2.37 -3.60 16.58
CA ILE A 91 -2.29 -4.72 17.52
C ILE A 91 -3.00 -4.38 18.84
N GLN A 92 -2.85 -3.16 19.35
CA GLN A 92 -3.49 -2.74 20.60
C GLN A 92 -5.02 -2.69 20.45
N GLU A 93 -5.53 -2.17 19.34
CA GLU A 93 -6.97 -2.14 19.06
C GLU A 93 -7.54 -3.55 18.89
N ALA A 94 -6.85 -4.40 18.11
CA ALA A 94 -7.23 -5.79 17.95
C ALA A 94 -7.25 -6.56 19.28
N ALA A 95 -6.26 -6.31 20.15
CA ALA A 95 -6.22 -6.92 21.48
C ALA A 95 -7.38 -6.46 22.39
N THR A 96 -7.85 -5.23 22.18
CA THR A 96 -9.03 -4.71 22.87
C THR A 96 -10.31 -5.39 22.38
N LEU A 97 -10.45 -5.50 21.04
CA LEU A 97 -11.59 -6.18 20.41
C LEU A 97 -11.65 -7.68 20.76
N LEU A 98 -10.50 -8.35 20.88
CA LEU A 98 -10.44 -9.77 21.29
C LEU A 98 -11.09 -10.04 22.64
N LYS A 99 -11.16 -9.06 23.54
CA LYS A 99 -11.82 -9.22 24.85
C LYS A 99 -13.33 -9.28 24.73
N THR A 100 -13.90 -8.77 23.66
CA THR A 100 -15.35 -8.66 23.44
C THR A 100 -15.84 -9.63 22.37
N ASP A 101 -15.19 -9.65 21.20
CA ASP A 101 -15.54 -10.50 20.05
C ASP A 101 -14.30 -10.83 19.20
N ALA A 102 -13.95 -12.11 19.18
CA ALA A 102 -12.82 -12.62 18.42
C ALA A 102 -13.00 -12.47 16.89
N ASN A 103 -14.24 -12.59 16.38
CA ASN A 103 -14.47 -12.46 14.95
C ASN A 103 -14.25 -11.02 14.47
N SER A 104 -14.77 -10.05 15.21
CA SER A 104 -14.56 -8.62 14.92
C SER A 104 -13.08 -8.25 15.01
N ALA A 105 -12.32 -8.83 15.94
CA ALA A 105 -10.88 -8.59 16.03
C ALA A 105 -10.12 -9.12 14.81
N VAL A 106 -10.47 -10.32 14.32
CA VAL A 106 -9.85 -10.91 13.12
C VAL A 106 -10.21 -10.10 11.87
N GLU A 107 -11.45 -9.67 11.74
CA GLU A 107 -11.89 -8.80 10.62
C GLU A 107 -11.14 -7.46 10.64
N TYR A 108 -11.03 -6.83 11.78
CA TYR A 108 -10.26 -5.60 11.97
C TYR A 108 -8.80 -5.77 11.57
N LEU A 109 -8.12 -6.85 12.02
CA LEU A 109 -6.74 -7.15 11.65
C LEU A 109 -6.57 -7.32 10.14
N ASN A 110 -7.44 -8.09 9.50
CA ASN A 110 -7.37 -8.31 8.06
C ASN A 110 -7.52 -7.00 7.26
N ASN A 111 -8.48 -6.16 7.65
CA ASN A 111 -8.70 -4.87 6.99
C ASN A 111 -7.53 -3.90 7.21
N SER A 112 -6.99 -3.87 8.43
CA SER A 112 -5.85 -3.01 8.79
C SER A 112 -4.57 -3.42 8.06
N ILE A 113 -4.27 -4.72 7.96
CA ILE A 113 -3.11 -5.24 7.22
C ILE A 113 -3.21 -4.84 5.74
N ARG A 114 -4.38 -5.01 5.12
CA ARG A 114 -4.59 -4.61 3.71
C ARG A 114 -4.34 -3.11 3.50
N THR A 115 -4.79 -2.28 4.44
CA THR A 115 -4.57 -0.83 4.37
C THR A 115 -3.08 -0.46 4.51
N LEU A 116 -2.36 -1.12 5.41
CA LEU A 116 -0.92 -0.93 5.58
C LEU A 116 -0.14 -1.36 4.32
N GLU A 117 -0.49 -2.49 3.71
CA GLU A 117 0.13 -2.98 2.47
C GLU A 117 -0.08 -2.01 1.30
N LEU A 118 -1.27 -1.42 1.16
CA LEU A 118 -1.55 -0.43 0.12
C LEU A 118 -0.69 0.83 0.30
N ASN A 119 -0.52 1.31 1.52
CA ASN A 119 0.30 2.50 1.80
C ASN A 119 1.79 2.27 1.54
N ILE A 120 2.29 1.07 1.80
CA ILE A 120 3.69 0.71 1.55
C ILE A 120 3.98 0.55 0.05
N ASN A 121 3.03 0.02 -0.70
CA ASN A 121 3.18 -0.32 -2.12
C ASN A 121 2.92 0.86 -3.09
N ASN A 122 2.56 2.04 -2.60
CA ASN A 122 2.30 3.22 -3.45
C ASN A 122 3.53 3.79 -4.19
N ASN A 123 4.70 3.25 -3.93
CA ASN A 123 5.95 3.66 -4.60
C ASN A 123 6.24 2.88 -5.88
N GLY A 124 5.31 2.70 -6.76
CA GLY A 124 5.55 2.01 -8.03
C GLY A 124 6.29 0.65 -7.87
N ILE A 125 5.94 -0.33 -8.65
CA ILE A 125 6.66 -1.60 -8.63
C ILE A 125 7.88 -1.44 -9.53
N ASP A 126 9.09 -1.48 -8.97
CA ASP A 126 10.30 -1.67 -9.78
C ASP A 126 10.21 -3.07 -10.44
N ILE A 127 9.91 -3.05 -11.72
CA ILE A 127 9.69 -4.26 -12.53
C ILE A 127 10.96 -5.12 -12.58
N ILE A 128 12.14 -4.49 -12.52
CA ILE A 128 13.43 -5.16 -12.60
C ILE A 128 13.78 -5.84 -11.27
N GLN A 129 13.66 -5.12 -10.15
CA GLN A 129 13.96 -5.67 -8.82
C GLN A 129 13.03 -6.82 -8.42
N LYS A 130 11.81 -6.84 -8.93
CA LYS A 130 10.83 -7.90 -8.66
C LYS A 130 10.75 -8.97 -9.76
N ALA A 131 11.71 -9.03 -10.69
CA ALA A 131 11.70 -10.00 -11.78
C ALA A 131 11.65 -11.45 -11.28
N ASP A 132 12.49 -11.79 -10.29
CA ASP A 132 12.56 -13.16 -9.73
C ASP A 132 11.27 -13.54 -9.00
N SER A 133 10.70 -12.63 -8.20
CA SER A 133 9.44 -12.89 -7.50
C SER A 133 8.27 -13.07 -8.48
N ARG A 134 8.25 -12.32 -9.59
CA ARG A 134 7.24 -12.47 -10.65
C ARG A 134 7.41 -13.80 -11.41
N LEU A 135 8.65 -14.21 -11.68
CA LEU A 135 8.93 -15.50 -12.29
C LEU A 135 8.47 -16.66 -11.39
N ASN A 136 8.76 -16.58 -10.10
CA ASN A 136 8.32 -17.57 -9.12
C ASN A 136 6.78 -17.65 -9.05
N LEU A 137 6.10 -16.50 -9.02
CA LEU A 137 4.63 -16.44 -9.05
C LEU A 137 4.06 -17.06 -10.34
N TYR A 138 4.69 -16.77 -11.48
CA TYR A 138 4.29 -17.36 -12.77
C TYR A 138 4.45 -18.89 -12.75
N GLN A 139 5.56 -19.40 -12.23
CA GLN A 139 5.80 -20.85 -12.10
C GLN A 139 4.81 -21.49 -11.14
N GLU A 140 4.47 -20.83 -10.02
CA GLU A 140 3.45 -21.30 -9.09
C GLU A 140 2.06 -21.38 -9.76
N ARG A 141 1.69 -20.37 -10.55
CA ARG A 141 0.43 -20.37 -11.32
C ARG A 141 0.37 -21.51 -12.35
N LEU A 142 1.49 -21.81 -13.01
CA LEU A 142 1.57 -22.94 -13.95
C LEU A 142 1.40 -24.29 -13.25
N ASN A 143 2.01 -24.47 -12.08
CA ASN A 143 2.04 -25.72 -11.35
C ASN A 143 0.79 -25.99 -10.51
N SER A 144 0.04 -24.94 -10.15
CA SER A 144 -1.11 -25.01 -9.23
C SER A 144 -2.33 -24.29 -9.80
N LYS A 145 -2.75 -24.65 -11.01
CA LYS A 145 -3.86 -23.98 -11.73
C LYS A 145 -5.14 -23.88 -10.91
N GLU A 146 -5.53 -24.93 -10.21
CA GLU A 146 -6.77 -24.98 -9.41
C GLU A 146 -6.79 -23.94 -8.28
N LYS A 147 -5.63 -23.56 -7.78
CA LYS A 147 -5.51 -22.51 -6.75
C LYS A 147 -5.83 -21.13 -7.29
N TRP A 148 -5.45 -20.85 -8.53
CA TRP A 148 -5.45 -19.51 -9.12
C TRP A 148 -6.60 -19.25 -10.09
N TYR A 149 -7.19 -20.30 -10.66
CA TYR A 149 -8.20 -20.19 -11.71
C TYR A 149 -9.52 -20.85 -11.31
N ILE A 150 -10.59 -20.31 -11.82
CA ILE A 150 -11.96 -20.87 -11.73
C ILE A 150 -12.37 -21.24 -13.13
N GLY A 151 -12.69 -22.51 -13.36
CA GLY A 151 -13.19 -22.96 -14.65
C GLY A 151 -14.49 -22.24 -15.01
N THR A 152 -14.64 -21.92 -16.30
CA THR A 152 -15.86 -21.28 -16.83
C THR A 152 -17.05 -22.23 -16.86
N GLY A 153 -16.80 -23.55 -16.83
CA GLY A 153 -17.79 -24.61 -17.03
C GLY A 153 -18.06 -24.93 -18.50
N PHE A 154 -17.26 -24.38 -19.41
CA PHE A 154 -17.24 -24.67 -20.83
C PHE A 154 -15.84 -25.14 -21.23
N SER A 155 -15.68 -26.43 -21.53
CA SER A 155 -14.39 -27.07 -21.76
C SER A 155 -13.57 -26.42 -22.88
N GLU A 156 -14.20 -25.98 -23.94
CA GLU A 156 -13.58 -25.30 -25.06
C GLU A 156 -13.01 -23.94 -24.65
N LEU A 157 -13.78 -23.20 -23.85
CA LEU A 157 -13.36 -21.90 -23.33
C LEU A 157 -12.24 -22.06 -22.28
N ASP A 158 -12.35 -23.06 -21.42
CA ASP A 158 -11.33 -23.38 -20.41
C ASP A 158 -10.01 -23.83 -21.05
N THR A 159 -10.05 -24.46 -22.20
CA THR A 159 -8.86 -24.83 -22.96
C THR A 159 -8.12 -23.60 -23.49
N ILE A 160 -8.83 -22.55 -23.87
CA ILE A 160 -8.26 -21.31 -24.41
C ILE A 160 -7.80 -20.37 -23.28
N LEU A 161 -8.65 -20.18 -22.26
CA LEU A 161 -8.43 -19.17 -21.20
C LEU A 161 -7.75 -19.74 -19.95
N ASN A 162 -7.69 -21.06 -19.76
CA ASN A 162 -7.38 -21.76 -18.50
C ASN A 162 -8.38 -21.49 -17.36
N GLY A 163 -9.50 -20.88 -17.64
CA GLY A 163 -10.45 -20.37 -16.66
C GLY A 163 -10.23 -18.88 -16.35
N TRP A 164 -10.91 -18.38 -15.35
CA TRP A 164 -10.80 -16.99 -14.87
C TRP A 164 -9.91 -16.89 -13.64
N THR A 165 -9.08 -15.85 -13.57
CA THR A 165 -8.15 -15.64 -12.46
C THR A 165 -8.91 -15.17 -11.22
N LYS A 166 -8.72 -15.86 -10.10
CA LYS A 166 -9.40 -15.54 -8.82
C LYS A 166 -8.97 -14.18 -8.30
N GLY A 167 -9.96 -13.31 -8.07
CA GLY A 167 -9.75 -12.01 -7.43
C GLY A 167 -9.06 -10.94 -8.28
N GLU A 168 -8.65 -11.25 -9.51
CA GLU A 168 -7.95 -10.31 -10.38
C GLU A 168 -8.79 -9.88 -11.60
N GLU A 169 -9.80 -10.65 -11.99
CA GLU A 169 -10.57 -10.40 -13.22
C GLU A 169 -12.00 -9.97 -12.93
N PHE A 170 -12.45 -8.99 -13.70
CA PHE A 170 -13.84 -8.59 -13.77
C PHE A 170 -14.40 -8.99 -15.14
N VAL A 171 -15.27 -10.02 -15.14
CA VAL A 171 -15.83 -10.60 -16.37
C VAL A 171 -17.22 -10.05 -16.63
N VAL A 172 -17.43 -9.47 -17.80
CA VAL A 172 -18.74 -8.93 -18.22
C VAL A 172 -19.28 -9.75 -19.39
N LEU A 173 -20.46 -10.32 -19.21
CA LEU A 173 -21.19 -11.02 -20.25
C LEU A 173 -22.26 -10.09 -20.85
N PHE A 174 -22.15 -9.76 -22.12
CA PHE A 174 -23.15 -8.96 -22.82
C PHE A 174 -23.66 -9.67 -24.08
N ALA A 175 -24.96 -9.61 -24.28
CA ALA A 175 -25.65 -10.12 -25.46
C ALA A 175 -27.04 -9.48 -25.57
N ARG A 176 -27.72 -9.65 -26.69
CA ARG A 176 -29.11 -9.20 -26.86
C ARG A 176 -30.05 -9.92 -25.90
N THR A 177 -31.23 -9.34 -25.67
CA THR A 177 -32.31 -9.96 -24.88
C THR A 177 -32.67 -11.31 -25.46
N GLY A 178 -32.92 -12.33 -24.62
CA GLY A 178 -33.27 -13.67 -25.06
C GLY A 178 -32.11 -14.58 -25.49
N GLN A 179 -30.87 -14.11 -25.48
CA GLN A 179 -29.70 -14.88 -25.95
C GLN A 179 -29.07 -15.78 -24.86
N GLY A 180 -29.73 -16.01 -23.76
CA GLY A 180 -29.30 -16.98 -22.76
C GLY A 180 -28.24 -16.50 -21.77
N LYS A 181 -27.99 -15.18 -21.64
CA LYS A 181 -26.99 -14.61 -20.67
C LYS A 181 -27.13 -15.19 -19.27
N SER A 182 -28.36 -15.22 -18.75
CA SER A 182 -28.63 -15.71 -17.39
C SER A 182 -28.30 -17.20 -17.23
N TRP A 183 -28.52 -18.00 -18.29
CA TRP A 183 -28.17 -19.42 -18.29
C TRP A 183 -26.66 -19.64 -18.28
N ILE A 184 -25.88 -18.83 -19.02
CA ILE A 184 -24.43 -18.89 -19.01
C ILE A 184 -23.90 -18.51 -17.63
N LEU A 185 -24.40 -17.44 -17.03
CA LEU A 185 -24.04 -17.03 -15.67
C LEU A 185 -24.38 -18.13 -14.64
N ALA A 186 -25.59 -18.68 -14.71
CA ALA A 186 -26.00 -19.76 -13.80
C ALA A 186 -25.09 -20.98 -13.94
N LYS A 187 -24.76 -21.39 -15.17
CA LYS A 187 -23.84 -22.51 -15.42
C LYS A 187 -22.45 -22.26 -14.84
N THR A 188 -21.89 -21.08 -15.08
CA THR A 188 -20.57 -20.71 -14.58
C THR A 188 -20.54 -20.68 -13.05
N LEU A 189 -21.55 -20.07 -12.41
CA LEU A 189 -21.65 -20.03 -10.95
C LEU A 189 -21.82 -21.44 -10.36
N THR A 190 -22.62 -22.28 -10.98
CA THR A 190 -22.81 -23.69 -10.55
C THR A 190 -21.49 -24.45 -10.65
N ASN A 191 -20.75 -24.30 -11.74
CA ASN A 191 -19.44 -24.92 -11.91
C ASN A 191 -18.44 -24.45 -10.85
N ALA A 192 -18.35 -23.14 -10.61
CA ALA A 192 -17.50 -22.58 -9.57
C ALA A 192 -17.84 -23.14 -8.18
N TRP A 193 -19.13 -23.23 -7.85
CA TRP A 193 -19.58 -23.78 -6.58
C TRP A 193 -19.26 -25.28 -6.43
N GLN A 194 -19.49 -26.08 -7.47
CA GLN A 194 -19.20 -27.52 -7.48
C GLN A 194 -17.71 -27.83 -7.35
N THR A 195 -16.85 -26.96 -7.86
CA THR A 195 -15.40 -27.05 -7.73
C THR A 195 -14.84 -26.47 -6.42
N GLY A 196 -15.71 -26.13 -5.46
CA GLY A 196 -15.33 -25.66 -4.12
C GLY A 196 -14.94 -24.18 -4.03
N ASN A 197 -15.17 -23.40 -5.07
CA ASN A 197 -14.96 -21.96 -5.04
C ASN A 197 -16.21 -21.26 -4.49
N ARG A 198 -16.06 -20.45 -3.44
CA ARG A 198 -17.14 -19.71 -2.76
C ARG A 198 -16.86 -18.21 -2.82
#